data_1c88fc76e1f42f1e97ca06b322d57a35
#
_entry.id   1c88fc76e1f42f1e97ca06b322d57a35
#
_cell.length_a   1.000
_cell.length_b   1.000
_cell.length_c   1.000
_cell.angle_alpha   90.00
_cell.angle_beta   90.00
_cell.angle_gamma   90.00
#
_symmetry.space_group_name_H-M   'P 1'
#
loop_
_entity.id
_entity.type
_entity.pdbx_description
1 polymer ?
#
loop_
_entity_poly.entity_id
_entity_poly.type
_entity_poly.pdbx_seq_one_letter_code
_entity_poly.pdbx_strand_id
1 'polypeptide(L)'
;MRLFKQLERWKIRRQINQSIIDVVFRLRDRLAHYWQADVNTPQVDFMQLHIACSLGRIERGGCVSPLYPEMLEEIQRAVIFPQVLAIHQDLLKLMPFSIPEAEQTYFLANIHSLVLAQKQLKHVVINKPTYKK
;
A
#
# COMPACT_ATOMS: atom_id res chain seq x y z
N MET A 1 -11.11 -10.47 -14.47
CA MET A 1 -10.06 -10.29 -13.47
C MET A 1 -10.66 -10.39 -12.08
N ARG A 2 -10.08 -11.21 -11.23
CA ARG A 2 -10.63 -11.47 -9.90
C ARG A 2 -10.72 -10.20 -9.05
N LEU A 3 -9.67 -9.40 -9.06
CA LEU A 3 -9.64 -8.14 -8.31
C LEU A 3 -10.81 -7.25 -8.71
N PHE A 4 -11.00 -7.04 -10.01
CA PHE A 4 -12.06 -6.19 -10.52
C PHE A 4 -13.44 -6.69 -10.08
N LYS A 5 -13.68 -7.99 -10.17
CA LYS A 5 -14.96 -8.57 -9.78
C LYS A 5 -15.25 -8.36 -8.30
N GLN A 6 -14.23 -8.53 -7.46
CA GLN A 6 -14.41 -8.35 -6.02
C GLN A 6 -14.71 -6.88 -5.69
N LEU A 7 -14.01 -5.95 -6.36
CA LEU A 7 -14.24 -4.53 -6.16
C LEU A 7 -15.67 -4.14 -6.59
N GLU A 8 -16.14 -4.70 -7.70
CA GLU A 8 -17.50 -4.42 -8.17
C GLU A 8 -18.54 -4.95 -7.18
N ARG A 9 -18.31 -6.12 -6.58
CA ARG A 9 -19.20 -6.64 -5.53
C ARG A 9 -19.28 -5.70 -4.36
N TRP A 10 -18.13 -5.18 -3.90
CA TRP A 10 -18.09 -4.27 -2.76
C TRP A 10 -18.76 -2.95 -3.09
N LYS A 11 -18.65 -2.50 -4.34
CA LYS A 11 -19.33 -1.30 -4.80
C LYS A 11 -20.84 -1.49 -4.75
N ILE A 12 -21.33 -2.63 -5.25
CA ILE A 12 -22.76 -2.95 -5.24
C ILE A 12 -23.28 -2.97 -3.81
N ARG A 13 -22.49 -3.50 -2.87
CA ARG A 13 -22.85 -3.55 -1.45
C ARG A 13 -22.62 -2.22 -0.74
N ARG A 14 -22.20 -1.20 -1.45
CA ARG A 14 -21.93 0.14 -0.92
C ARG A 14 -20.84 0.18 0.15
N GLN A 15 -19.94 -0.79 0.13
CA GLN A 15 -18.78 -0.80 1.01
C GLN A 15 -17.67 0.10 0.49
N ILE A 16 -17.60 0.26 -0.82
CA ILE A 16 -16.71 1.20 -1.50
C ILE A 16 -17.48 1.86 -2.62
N ASN A 17 -16.89 2.90 -3.21
CA ASN A 17 -17.47 3.60 -4.33
C ASN A 17 -16.51 3.61 -5.52
N GLN A 18 -16.95 4.17 -6.64
CA GLN A 18 -16.15 4.22 -7.86
C GLN A 18 -14.84 4.98 -7.66
N SER A 19 -14.87 6.04 -6.86
CA SER A 19 -13.68 6.83 -6.56
C SER A 19 -12.58 5.96 -5.92
N ILE A 20 -12.97 5.08 -5.00
CA ILE A 20 -12.03 4.16 -4.36
C ILE A 20 -11.50 3.14 -5.36
N ILE A 21 -12.36 2.61 -6.22
CA ILE A 21 -11.93 1.68 -7.27
C ILE A 21 -10.89 2.35 -8.17
N ASP A 22 -11.14 3.59 -8.54
CA ASP A 22 -10.22 4.34 -9.41
C ASP A 22 -8.85 4.53 -8.73
N VAL A 23 -8.84 4.82 -7.43
CA VAL A 23 -7.60 4.96 -6.67
C VAL A 23 -6.83 3.64 -6.68
N VAL A 24 -7.52 2.53 -6.43
CA VAL A 24 -6.89 1.20 -6.38
C VAL A 24 -6.22 0.87 -7.71
N PHE A 25 -6.85 1.22 -8.84
CA PHE A 25 -6.24 0.98 -10.15
C PHE A 25 -5.11 1.94 -10.45
N ARG A 26 -5.17 3.18 -9.99
CA ARG A 26 -4.04 4.10 -10.10
C ARG A 26 -2.84 3.60 -9.31
N LEU A 27 -3.08 3.03 -8.12
CA LEU A 27 -2.03 2.40 -7.34
C LEU A 27 -1.38 1.26 -8.10
N ARG A 28 -2.20 0.42 -8.71
CA ARG A 28 -1.71 -0.70 -9.51
C ARG A 28 -0.80 -0.21 -10.63
N ASP A 29 -1.25 0.81 -11.35
CA ASP A 29 -0.46 1.39 -12.44
C ASP A 29 0.85 1.97 -11.92
N ARG A 30 0.80 2.67 -10.78
CA ARG A 30 2.00 3.26 -10.20
C ARG A 30 2.99 2.19 -9.78
N LEU A 31 2.51 1.11 -9.17
CA LEU A 31 3.36 -0.02 -8.80
C LEU A 31 4.01 -0.64 -10.02
N ALA A 32 3.24 -0.86 -11.09
CA ALA A 32 3.74 -1.51 -12.29
C ALA A 32 4.73 -0.64 -13.05
N HIS A 33 4.39 0.62 -13.27
CA HIS A 33 5.13 1.46 -14.21
C HIS A 33 6.26 2.26 -13.56
N TYR A 34 6.06 2.70 -12.34
CA TYR A 34 7.13 3.43 -11.65
C TYR A 34 8.00 2.50 -10.81
N TRP A 35 7.37 1.65 -9.99
CA TRP A 35 8.12 0.81 -9.06
C TRP A 35 8.56 -0.51 -9.67
N GLN A 36 8.12 -0.81 -10.89
CA GLN A 36 8.51 -1.99 -11.65
C GLN A 36 8.09 -3.29 -10.98
N ALA A 37 6.96 -3.25 -10.26
CA ALA A 37 6.41 -4.42 -9.62
C ALA A 37 5.68 -5.31 -10.62
N ASP A 38 5.72 -6.61 -10.38
CA ASP A 38 4.81 -7.53 -11.05
C ASP A 38 3.47 -7.44 -10.31
N VAL A 39 2.49 -6.82 -10.94
CA VAL A 39 1.19 -6.60 -10.32
C VAL A 39 0.20 -7.72 -10.61
N ASN A 40 0.62 -8.72 -11.38
CA ASN A 40 -0.25 -9.85 -11.73
C ASN A 40 0.00 -11.04 -10.80
N THR A 41 0.05 -10.76 -9.50
CA THR A 41 0.27 -11.77 -8.47
C THR A 41 -0.88 -11.74 -7.46
N PRO A 42 -1.18 -12.88 -6.82
CA PRO A 42 -2.18 -12.88 -5.74
C PRO A 42 -1.83 -11.91 -4.62
N GLN A 43 -0.54 -11.75 -4.33
CA GLN A 43 -0.11 -10.84 -3.27
C GLN A 43 -0.51 -9.39 -3.55
N VAL A 44 -0.30 -8.93 -4.78
CA VAL A 44 -0.67 -7.57 -5.15
C VAL A 44 -2.19 -7.42 -5.15
N ASP A 45 -2.92 -8.41 -5.64
CA ASP A 45 -4.37 -8.38 -5.60
C ASP A 45 -4.87 -8.25 -4.17
N PHE A 46 -4.34 -9.03 -3.23
CA PHE A 46 -4.72 -8.95 -1.83
C PHE A 46 -4.39 -7.59 -1.22
N MET A 47 -3.22 -7.05 -1.54
CA MET A 47 -2.83 -5.73 -1.06
C MET A 47 -3.82 -4.67 -1.54
N GLN A 48 -4.21 -4.73 -2.80
CA GLN A 48 -5.16 -3.77 -3.35
C GLN A 48 -6.55 -3.91 -2.74
N LEU A 49 -6.98 -5.14 -2.47
CA LEU A 49 -8.25 -5.37 -1.78
C LEU A 49 -8.21 -4.82 -0.35
N HIS A 50 -7.10 -5.01 0.36
CA HIS A 50 -6.94 -4.45 1.70
C HIS A 50 -7.01 -2.93 1.69
N ILE A 51 -6.38 -2.30 0.70
CA ILE A 51 -6.40 -0.84 0.57
C ILE A 51 -7.83 -0.37 0.29
N ALA A 52 -8.53 -1.03 -0.62
CA ALA A 52 -9.92 -0.67 -0.91
C ALA A 52 -10.81 -0.78 0.33
N CYS A 53 -10.65 -1.87 1.08
CA CYS A 53 -11.39 -2.10 2.31
C CYS A 53 -11.10 -1.01 3.34
N SER A 54 -9.84 -0.67 3.49
CA SER A 54 -9.39 0.39 4.39
C SER A 54 -10.01 1.74 4.01
N LEU A 55 -9.94 2.10 2.74
CA LEU A 55 -10.49 3.37 2.27
C LEU A 55 -12.00 3.44 2.49
N GLY A 56 -12.71 2.34 2.24
CA GLY A 56 -14.14 2.29 2.50
C GLY A 56 -14.47 2.47 3.98
N ARG A 57 -13.69 1.83 4.86
CA ARG A 57 -13.86 1.94 6.30
C ARG A 57 -13.61 3.35 6.79
N ILE A 58 -12.53 3.97 6.31
CA ILE A 58 -12.18 5.34 6.68
C ILE A 58 -13.27 6.31 6.24
N GLU A 59 -13.79 6.13 5.03
CA GLU A 59 -14.83 7.00 4.51
C GLU A 59 -16.09 6.95 5.36
N ARG A 60 -16.37 5.78 5.97
CA ARG A 60 -17.53 5.62 6.85
C ARG A 60 -17.24 6.07 8.29
N GLY A 61 -16.07 6.65 8.52
CA GLY A 61 -15.70 7.15 9.85
C GLY A 61 -15.07 6.11 10.76
N GLY A 62 -14.74 4.94 10.22
CA GLY A 62 -14.11 3.88 11.00
C GLY A 62 -12.60 3.88 10.89
N CYS A 63 -11.97 3.11 11.77
CA CYS A 63 -10.53 2.94 11.75
C CYS A 63 -10.19 1.63 12.46
N VAL A 64 -9.23 0.91 11.90
CA VAL A 64 -8.75 -0.34 12.49
C VAL A 64 -7.80 -0.03 13.64
N SER A 65 -7.62 -0.99 14.55
CA SER A 65 -6.57 -0.90 15.58
C SER A 65 -5.21 -1.06 14.88
N PRO A 66 -4.18 -0.36 15.37
CA PRO A 66 -2.87 -0.45 14.71
C PRO A 66 -2.25 -1.84 14.83
N LEU A 67 -1.31 -2.11 13.95
CA LEU A 67 -0.50 -3.32 14.01
C LEU A 67 0.19 -3.41 15.37
N TYR A 68 0.43 -4.63 15.85
CA TYR A 68 1.14 -4.82 17.11
C TYR A 68 2.48 -4.08 17.09
N PRO A 69 2.80 -3.35 18.17
CA PRO A 69 4.04 -2.56 18.19
C PRO A 69 5.30 -3.36 17.86
N GLU A 70 5.37 -4.61 18.31
CA GLU A 70 6.53 -5.47 18.05
C GLU A 70 6.69 -5.75 16.57
N MET A 71 5.58 -5.98 15.86
CA MET A 71 5.61 -6.23 14.43
C MET A 71 6.01 -4.98 13.66
N LEU A 72 5.46 -3.84 14.05
CA LEU A 72 5.79 -2.57 13.42
C LEU A 72 7.26 -2.23 13.62
N GLU A 73 7.78 -2.45 14.83
CA GLU A 73 9.20 -2.25 15.14
C GLU A 73 10.09 -3.10 14.24
N GLU A 74 9.71 -4.36 14.04
CA GLU A 74 10.45 -5.28 13.18
C GLU A 74 10.55 -4.75 11.77
N ILE A 75 9.43 -4.25 11.25
CA ILE A 75 9.39 -3.67 9.92
C ILE A 75 10.31 -2.44 9.84
N GLN A 76 10.23 -1.57 10.85
CA GLN A 76 11.00 -0.33 10.88
C GLN A 76 12.51 -0.56 11.03
N ARG A 77 12.90 -1.68 11.65
CA ARG A 77 14.31 -2.03 11.82
C ARG A 77 14.90 -2.80 10.65
N ALA A 78 14.06 -3.28 9.74
CA ALA A 78 14.54 -4.07 8.62
C ALA A 78 15.43 -3.23 7.71
N VAL A 79 16.43 -3.86 7.11
CA VAL A 79 17.33 -3.21 6.17
C VAL A 79 16.57 -2.61 5.00
N ILE A 80 15.49 -3.26 4.60
CA ILE A 80 14.67 -2.80 3.47
C ILE A 80 13.70 -1.67 3.84
N PHE A 81 13.64 -1.25 5.10
CA PHE A 81 12.65 -0.26 5.51
C PHE A 81 12.72 1.05 4.71
N PRO A 82 13.89 1.62 4.39
CA PRO A 82 13.92 2.83 3.57
C PRO A 82 13.21 2.66 2.23
N GLN A 83 13.33 1.48 1.62
CA GLN A 83 12.62 1.17 0.38
C GLN A 83 11.12 1.06 0.63
N VAL A 84 10.73 0.36 1.70
CA VAL A 84 9.31 0.22 2.09
C VAL A 84 8.69 1.60 2.33
N LEU A 85 9.39 2.44 3.08
CA LEU A 85 8.90 3.77 3.42
C LEU A 85 8.75 4.65 2.18
N ALA A 86 9.71 4.57 1.24
CA ALA A 86 9.66 5.35 0.01
C ALA A 86 8.43 4.98 -0.83
N ILE A 87 8.15 3.69 -0.98
CA ILE A 87 6.95 3.24 -1.70
C ILE A 87 5.70 3.71 -0.96
N HIS A 88 5.67 3.53 0.35
CA HIS A 88 4.53 3.93 1.17
C HIS A 88 4.20 5.42 1.01
N GLN A 89 5.21 6.27 1.14
CA GLN A 89 5.02 7.71 1.01
C GLN A 89 4.57 8.10 -0.39
N ASP A 90 5.10 7.44 -1.40
CA ASP A 90 4.70 7.68 -2.78
C ASP A 90 3.22 7.31 -2.99
N LEU A 91 2.82 6.13 -2.52
CA LEU A 91 1.44 5.68 -2.69
C LEU A 91 0.45 6.50 -1.88
N LEU A 92 0.85 7.03 -0.73
CA LEU A 92 -0.02 7.90 0.06
C LEU A 92 -0.46 9.14 -0.72
N LYS A 93 0.36 9.61 -1.64
CA LYS A 93 0.02 10.79 -2.44
C LYS A 93 -1.15 10.53 -3.38
N LEU A 94 -1.47 9.28 -3.66
CA LEU A 94 -2.58 8.91 -4.53
C LEU A 94 -3.89 8.75 -3.78
N MET A 95 -3.87 8.80 -2.45
CA MET A 95 -5.06 8.57 -1.64
C MET A 95 -6.03 9.74 -1.76
N PRO A 96 -7.35 9.46 -1.72
CA PRO A 96 -8.36 10.49 -1.91
C PRO A 96 -8.59 11.35 -0.67
N PHE A 97 -8.06 10.93 0.48
CA PHE A 97 -8.18 11.64 1.74
C PHE A 97 -7.07 11.19 2.68
N SER A 98 -6.98 11.84 3.83
CA SER A 98 -5.96 11.55 4.83
C SER A 98 -6.17 10.17 5.41
N ILE A 99 -5.08 9.41 5.54
CA ILE A 99 -5.11 8.04 6.06
C ILE A 99 -4.67 8.04 7.51
N PRO A 100 -5.51 7.56 8.44
CA PRO A 100 -5.12 7.47 9.84
C PRO A 100 -3.87 6.63 10.03
N GLU A 101 -3.05 7.01 10.99
CA GLU A 101 -1.79 6.33 11.25
C GLU A 101 -1.97 4.82 11.49
N ALA A 102 -3.02 4.45 12.23
CA ALA A 102 -3.29 3.04 12.49
C ALA A 102 -3.50 2.24 11.20
N GLU A 103 -4.22 2.81 10.23
CA GLU A 103 -4.42 2.17 8.92
C GLU A 103 -3.11 2.09 8.16
N GLN A 104 -2.25 3.11 8.27
CA GLN A 104 -0.96 3.12 7.59
C GLN A 104 -0.04 2.00 8.06
N THR A 105 -0.16 1.55 9.30
CA THR A 105 0.68 0.45 9.80
C THR A 105 0.49 -0.82 8.98
N TYR A 106 -0.75 -1.07 8.54
CA TYR A 106 -1.05 -2.24 7.69
C TYR A 106 -0.59 -2.03 6.26
N PHE A 107 -0.65 -0.78 5.77
CA PHE A 107 -0.10 -0.47 4.45
C PHE A 107 1.41 -0.76 4.44
N LEU A 108 2.11 -0.34 5.48
CA LEU A 108 3.54 -0.60 5.61
C LEU A 108 3.84 -2.10 5.63
N ALA A 109 3.04 -2.87 6.38
CA ALA A 109 3.23 -4.31 6.45
C ALA A 109 3.06 -4.98 5.09
N ASN A 110 2.04 -4.56 4.33
CA ASN A 110 1.80 -5.10 2.99
C ASN A 110 2.93 -4.75 2.03
N ILE A 111 3.42 -3.52 2.07
CA ILE A 111 4.51 -3.09 1.21
C ILE A 111 5.80 -3.82 1.59
N HIS A 112 6.04 -4.00 2.88
CA HIS A 112 7.20 -4.77 3.37
C HIS A 112 7.19 -6.18 2.75
N SER A 113 6.05 -6.86 2.78
CA SER A 113 5.92 -8.19 2.20
C SER A 113 6.17 -8.16 0.69
N LEU A 114 5.70 -7.12 0.01
CA LEU A 114 5.91 -6.97 -1.42
C LEU A 114 7.40 -6.82 -1.74
N VAL A 115 8.10 -5.97 -0.99
CA VAL A 115 9.54 -5.74 -1.22
C VAL A 115 10.33 -7.04 -0.99
N LEU A 116 9.95 -7.81 0.03
CA LEU A 116 10.60 -9.09 0.29
C LEU A 116 10.38 -10.09 -0.86
N ALA A 117 9.20 -10.03 -1.47
CA ALA A 117 8.82 -11.01 -2.49
C ALA A 117 9.35 -10.68 -3.88
N GLN A 118 9.60 -9.40 -4.17
CA GLN A 118 9.92 -8.97 -5.54
C GLN A 118 11.24 -8.22 -5.58
N LYS A 119 12.27 -8.92 -6.02
CA LYS A 119 13.64 -8.38 -6.07
C LYS A 119 13.84 -7.35 -7.18
N GLN A 120 12.97 -7.37 -8.20
CA GLN A 120 13.11 -6.49 -9.36
C GLN A 120 12.55 -5.07 -9.12
N LEU A 121 11.95 -4.82 -7.96
CA LEU A 121 11.40 -3.51 -7.66
C LEU A 121 12.46 -2.42 -7.82
N LYS A 122 12.01 -1.26 -8.31
CA LYS A 122 12.87 -0.11 -8.42
C LYS A 122 13.40 0.27 -7.04
N HIS A 123 14.72 0.34 -6.93
CA HIS A 123 15.34 0.73 -5.67
C HIS A 123 15.50 2.23 -5.62
N VAL A 124 15.24 2.78 -4.45
CA VAL A 124 15.43 4.20 -4.22
C VAL A 124 16.88 4.46 -3.89
N VAL A 125 17.47 5.41 -4.58
CA VAL A 125 18.80 5.90 -4.22
C VAL A 125 18.62 6.74 -2.96
N ILE A 126 19.10 6.23 -1.85
CA ILE A 126 19.06 6.99 -0.62
C ILE A 126 20.22 7.96 -0.66
N ASN A 127 19.91 9.24 -0.81
CA ASN A 127 20.92 10.27 -0.71
C ASN A 127 21.34 10.33 0.74
N LYS A 128 22.49 9.74 1.03
CA LYS A 128 23.09 9.91 2.33
C LYS A 128 23.58 11.35 2.40
N PRO A 129 23.21 12.06 3.36
CA PRO A 129 23.71 13.41 3.52
C PRO A 129 25.19 13.38 3.55
N THR A 130 25.64 13.46 3.11
CA THR A 130 26.61 13.25 3.11
C THR A 130 27.57 13.13 3.40
N TYR A 131 27.63 12.90 3.56
CA TYR A 131 28.48 12.64 3.91
C TYR A 131 29.48 12.72 3.13
N LYS A 132 29.60 13.02 2.76
CA LYS A 132 30.20 13.14 2.14
C LYS A 132 30.77 13.83 2.03
N LYS A 133 31.15 13.96 2.21
CA LYS A 133 31.55 14.45 2.11
C LYS A 133 31.99 14.95 2.05
#